data_b5a83a066a00408142686050fb7a8924
#
_entry.id   b5a83a066a00408142686050fb7a8924
#
_cell.length_a   1.000
_cell.length_b   1.000
_cell.length_c   1.000
_cell.angle_alpha   90.00
_cell.angle_beta   90.00
_cell.angle_gamma   90.00
#
_symmetry.space_group_name_H-M   'P 1'
#
loop_
_entity.id
_entity.type
_entity.pdbx_description
1 polymer ?
#
loop_
_entity_poly.entity_id
_entity_poly.type
_entity_poly.pdbx_seq_one_letter_code
_entity_poly.pdbx_strand_id
1 'polypeptide(L)'
;MQARGLWIKAWQRWFLLILMLAGRATAAGQGTKELRLGYFPNITHAQALYARATGEFEKRIGAPIRWTSFNAGPTAIEALFADAVDAAFVGPGPTINGYIKSKGEKFVIVAGSASGGAGLVVRKGSGILGDNDFHNRTIATPQLGNSQDIAARVLFAEKGYRLREQGGSLSVIALSNPDQLTMFRKKQIDGAWTVEPWLALLEVEGGGALFLEEKSLWPDGKYVTTHLVVNKVYLSHNREIVKNLIAALVEVTEEMNSNKMGAAIILNDQLKKETGKPLKSEVIQKAMNRVEFTWDPICPSLKQSAEAARRIGFIKTAPAIDGIYALGLLNEVLKEKNLPQIQEATP
;
A
#
# COMPACT_ATOMS: atom_id res chain seq x y z
N MET A 1 56.70 44.02 47.21
CA MET A 1 56.11 44.24 45.87
C MET A 1 56.45 43.07 44.93
N GLN A 2 56.15 41.79 45.26
CA GLN A 2 56.47 40.65 44.37
C GLN A 2 55.37 39.58 44.28
N ALA A 3 54.15 39.82 44.72
CA ALA A 3 53.11 38.78 44.73
C ALA A 3 51.98 38.95 43.68
N ARG A 4 51.99 40.02 42.87
CA ARG A 4 50.92 40.28 41.85
C ARG A 4 51.14 39.71 40.44
N GLY A 5 52.34 39.21 40.16
CA GLY A 5 52.68 38.73 38.78
C GLY A 5 52.39 37.28 38.53
N LEU A 6 52.21 36.43 39.54
CA LEU A 6 51.97 34.99 39.33
C LEU A 6 50.51 34.57 39.03
N TRP A 7 49.54 35.38 39.45
CA TRP A 7 48.13 35.04 39.26
C TRP A 7 47.61 35.30 37.86
N ILE A 8 48.17 36.26 37.15
CA ILE A 8 47.72 36.63 35.78
C ILE A 8 48.16 35.57 34.76
N LYS A 9 49.34 34.92 34.95
CA LYS A 9 49.82 33.86 34.05
C LYS A 9 49.08 32.52 34.25
N ALA A 10 48.51 32.27 35.42
CA ALA A 10 47.71 31.09 35.67
C ALA A 10 46.33 31.17 34.99
N TRP A 11 45.68 32.34 35.01
CA TRP A 11 44.36 32.53 34.38
C TRP A 11 44.41 32.48 32.86
N GLN A 12 45.46 32.96 32.23
CA GLN A 12 45.64 32.84 30.78
C GLN A 12 45.87 31.42 30.30
N ARG A 13 46.51 30.56 31.09
CA ARG A 13 46.65 29.13 30.76
C ARG A 13 45.36 28.36 30.92
N TRP A 14 44.50 28.70 31.86
CA TRP A 14 43.19 28.06 32.04
C TRP A 14 42.19 28.52 30.95
N PHE A 15 42.25 29.74 30.48
CA PHE A 15 41.40 30.25 29.37
C PHE A 15 41.75 29.61 28.01
N LEU A 16 43.02 29.31 27.77
CA LEU A 16 43.45 28.62 26.54
C LEU A 16 43.09 27.13 26.56
N LEU A 17 43.08 26.46 27.73
CA LEU A 17 42.62 25.09 27.85
C LEU A 17 41.09 24.95 27.67
N ILE A 18 40.31 25.92 28.11
CA ILE A 18 38.88 25.91 27.95
C ILE A 18 38.48 26.18 26.49
N LEU A 19 39.24 27.00 25.76
CA LEU A 19 39.01 27.24 24.32
C LEU A 19 39.39 26.06 23.42
N MET A 20 40.35 25.21 23.85
CA MET A 20 40.67 23.96 23.13
C MET A 20 39.69 22.81 23.41
N LEU A 21 38.94 22.86 24.51
CA LEU A 21 37.90 21.88 24.83
C LEU A 21 36.54 22.28 24.19
N ALA A 22 36.31 23.55 23.91
CA ALA A 22 35.09 24.02 23.23
C ALA A 22 35.11 23.78 21.71
N GLY A 23 36.25 23.49 21.11
CA GLY A 23 36.39 23.19 19.68
C GLY A 23 36.07 21.77 19.25
N ARG A 24 35.75 20.86 20.19
CA ARG A 24 35.16 19.56 19.93
C ARG A 24 33.66 19.56 20.24
N ALA A 25 32.95 20.61 19.79
CA ALA A 25 31.51 20.48 19.56
C ALA A 25 31.35 19.39 18.51
N THR A 26 31.08 18.22 19.00
CA THR A 26 30.60 17.04 18.30
C THR A 26 29.78 17.49 17.08
N ALA A 27 30.22 17.12 15.89
CA ALA A 27 29.26 16.82 14.86
C ALA A 27 28.29 15.81 15.52
N ALA A 28 27.21 16.33 16.08
CA ALA A 28 26.07 15.54 16.47
C ALA A 28 25.74 14.81 15.19
N GLY A 29 26.03 13.52 15.16
CA GLY A 29 25.65 12.66 14.07
C GLY A 29 24.19 13.00 13.82
N GLN A 30 23.86 13.47 12.63
CA GLN A 30 22.49 13.47 12.16
C GLN A 30 22.12 11.99 12.23
N GLY A 31 21.48 11.59 13.33
CA GLY A 31 20.93 10.27 13.46
C GLY A 31 20.15 10.01 12.21
N THR A 32 20.51 8.96 11.48
CA THR A 32 19.85 8.58 10.24
C THR A 32 18.35 8.58 10.49
N LYS A 33 17.66 9.53 9.85
CA LYS A 33 16.25 9.78 10.15
C LYS A 33 15.45 8.55 9.74
N GLU A 34 14.85 7.88 10.72
CA GLU A 34 14.02 6.71 10.51
C GLU A 34 12.90 7.02 9.51
N LEU A 35 12.64 6.12 8.55
CA LEU A 35 11.47 6.16 7.67
C LEU A 35 10.33 5.35 8.31
N ARG A 36 9.16 5.96 8.49
CA ARG A 36 7.96 5.27 8.98
C ARG A 36 7.12 4.82 7.78
N LEU A 37 7.09 3.49 7.52
CA LEU A 37 6.50 2.92 6.30
C LEU A 37 5.32 2.01 6.64
N GLY A 38 4.15 2.35 6.07
CA GLY A 38 2.92 1.58 6.19
C GLY A 38 2.77 0.53 5.08
N TYR A 39 2.21 -0.64 5.41
CA TYR A 39 1.93 -1.71 4.44
C TYR A 39 0.83 -2.63 4.97
N PHE A 40 0.37 -3.61 4.16
CA PHE A 40 -0.57 -4.65 4.58
C PHE A 40 0.04 -6.04 4.38
N PRO A 41 -0.30 -7.04 5.22
CA PRO A 41 0.18 -8.42 5.07
C PRO A 41 -0.57 -9.15 3.94
N ASN A 42 -0.47 -8.63 2.73
CA ASN A 42 -1.10 -9.13 1.51
C ASN A 42 -0.07 -9.34 0.40
N ILE A 43 -0.30 -10.27 -0.52
CA ILE A 43 0.59 -10.47 -1.69
C ILE A 43 0.54 -9.27 -2.64
N THR A 44 -0.53 -8.48 -2.63
CA THR A 44 -0.58 -7.20 -3.36
C THR A 44 0.33 -6.11 -2.78
N HIS A 45 0.98 -6.36 -1.63
CA HIS A 45 2.01 -5.52 -0.99
C HIS A 45 3.36 -6.25 -0.92
N ALA A 46 3.62 -7.13 -1.88
CA ALA A 46 4.73 -8.07 -1.85
C ALA A 46 6.10 -7.40 -1.75
N GLN A 47 6.32 -6.25 -2.42
CA GLN A 47 7.59 -5.54 -2.32
C GLN A 47 7.91 -5.10 -0.90
N ALA A 48 6.91 -4.61 -0.14
CA ALA A 48 7.07 -4.25 1.27
C ALA A 48 7.38 -5.49 2.14
N LEU A 49 6.64 -6.59 1.93
CA LEU A 49 6.87 -7.85 2.65
C LEU A 49 8.25 -8.44 2.35
N TYR A 50 8.65 -8.45 1.08
CA TYR A 50 9.95 -8.94 0.62
C TYR A 50 11.09 -8.11 1.22
N ALA A 51 11.00 -6.79 1.10
CA ALA A 51 12.00 -5.87 1.64
C ALA A 51 12.12 -5.98 3.16
N ARG A 52 11.00 -6.11 3.88
CA ARG A 52 11.01 -6.34 5.32
C ARG A 52 11.66 -7.66 5.72
N ALA A 53 11.49 -8.70 4.89
CA ALA A 53 12.11 -10.00 5.12
C ALA A 53 13.63 -10.00 4.89
N THR A 54 14.10 -9.24 3.88
CA THR A 54 15.48 -9.24 3.41
C THR A 54 16.32 -8.05 3.88
N GLY A 55 15.67 -6.95 4.33
CA GLY A 55 16.34 -5.69 4.70
C GLY A 55 16.79 -4.85 3.50
N GLU A 56 16.35 -5.16 2.27
CA GLU A 56 16.82 -4.47 1.06
C GLU A 56 16.42 -2.99 1.03
N PHE A 57 15.27 -2.61 1.59
CA PHE A 57 14.88 -1.20 1.64
C PHE A 57 15.79 -0.42 2.60
N GLU A 58 16.02 -0.92 3.80
CA GLU A 58 16.91 -0.31 4.80
C GLU A 58 18.33 -0.16 4.27
N LYS A 59 18.84 -1.20 3.61
CA LYS A 59 20.16 -1.23 3.00
C LYS A 59 20.30 -0.15 1.91
N ARG A 60 19.30 -0.01 1.03
CA ARG A 60 19.32 0.96 -0.07
C ARG A 60 19.11 2.39 0.40
N ILE A 61 18.23 2.59 1.38
CA ILE A 61 17.92 3.90 1.95
C ILE A 61 19.06 4.40 2.84
N GLY A 62 19.82 3.49 3.46
CA GLY A 62 20.86 3.81 4.42
C GLY A 62 20.31 4.31 5.77
N ALA A 63 19.04 3.99 6.08
CA ALA A 63 18.36 4.37 7.31
C ALA A 63 17.42 3.25 7.78
N PRO A 64 17.15 3.15 9.10
CA PRO A 64 16.18 2.18 9.62
C PRO A 64 14.77 2.50 9.14
N ILE A 65 13.95 1.46 8.97
CA ILE A 65 12.53 1.58 8.67
C ILE A 65 11.71 1.11 9.86
N ARG A 66 10.81 1.97 10.31
CA ARG A 66 9.76 1.57 11.24
C ARG A 66 8.53 1.11 10.46
N TRP A 67 8.39 -0.20 10.36
CA TRP A 67 7.30 -0.85 9.66
C TRP A 67 6.00 -0.80 10.48
N THR A 68 4.89 -0.38 9.87
CA THR A 68 3.56 -0.40 10.47
C THR A 68 2.61 -1.17 9.57
N SER A 69 2.04 -2.26 10.08
CA SER A 69 1.07 -3.05 9.34
C SER A 69 -0.36 -2.54 9.59
N PHE A 70 -1.18 -2.49 8.52
CA PHE A 70 -2.58 -2.10 8.55
C PHE A 70 -3.47 -3.22 7.99
N ASN A 71 -4.74 -3.22 8.36
CA ASN A 71 -5.71 -4.17 7.81
C ASN A 71 -6.26 -3.74 6.45
N ALA A 72 -6.41 -2.42 6.23
CA ALA A 72 -6.92 -1.88 4.98
C ALA A 72 -6.57 -0.39 4.79
N GLY A 73 -6.83 0.14 3.59
CA GLY A 73 -6.37 1.45 3.15
C GLY A 73 -6.90 2.65 3.91
N PRO A 74 -8.18 2.76 4.29
CA PRO A 74 -8.68 3.91 5.04
C PRO A 74 -7.87 4.20 6.31
N THR A 75 -7.51 3.18 7.10
CA THR A 75 -6.69 3.36 8.30
C THR A 75 -5.25 3.78 8.01
N ALA A 76 -4.67 3.33 6.89
CA ALA A 76 -3.35 3.78 6.46
C ALA A 76 -3.36 5.26 6.03
N ILE A 77 -4.43 5.72 5.36
CA ILE A 77 -4.61 7.14 5.01
C ILE A 77 -4.80 8.00 6.26
N GLU A 78 -5.54 7.53 7.26
CA GLU A 78 -5.67 8.21 8.55
C GLU A 78 -4.31 8.35 9.25
N ALA A 79 -3.46 7.32 9.20
CA ALA A 79 -2.10 7.37 9.73
C ALA A 79 -1.21 8.38 8.99
N LEU A 80 -1.36 8.52 7.65
CA LEU A 80 -0.70 9.57 6.86
C LEU A 80 -1.19 10.97 7.26
N PHE A 81 -2.49 11.15 7.51
CA PHE A 81 -3.05 12.42 7.94
C PHE A 81 -2.58 12.85 9.33
N ALA A 82 -2.42 11.87 10.22
CA ALA A 82 -1.91 12.06 11.57
C ALA A 82 -0.38 12.16 11.64
N ASP A 83 0.31 12.16 10.49
CA ASP A 83 1.78 12.12 10.40
C ASP A 83 2.40 10.95 11.22
N ALA A 84 1.64 9.84 11.39
CA ALA A 84 2.10 8.63 12.09
C ALA A 84 2.99 7.75 11.18
N VAL A 85 2.83 7.86 9.86
CA VAL A 85 3.70 7.26 8.83
C VAL A 85 4.11 8.32 7.81
N ASP A 86 5.29 8.15 7.22
CA ASP A 86 5.86 9.05 6.21
C ASP A 86 5.49 8.62 4.79
N ALA A 87 5.35 7.32 4.60
CA ALA A 87 4.95 6.70 3.36
C ALA A 87 4.10 5.45 3.65
N ALA A 88 3.31 5.02 2.67
CA ALA A 88 2.53 3.79 2.80
C ALA A 88 2.23 3.16 1.43
N PHE A 89 2.15 1.84 1.42
CA PHE A 89 1.55 1.10 0.33
C PHE A 89 0.02 1.09 0.53
N VAL A 90 -0.74 1.60 -0.45
CA VAL A 90 -2.20 1.79 -0.31
C VAL A 90 -2.89 1.57 -1.65
N GLY A 91 -4.09 1.00 -1.62
CA GLY A 91 -4.92 0.81 -2.81
C GLY A 91 -5.55 2.13 -3.34
N PRO A 92 -6.05 2.13 -4.60
CA PRO A 92 -6.53 3.33 -5.28
C PRO A 92 -7.72 4.00 -4.59
N GLY A 93 -8.72 3.26 -4.11
CA GLY A 93 -9.92 3.85 -3.51
C GLY A 93 -9.62 4.76 -2.31
N PRO A 94 -8.94 4.29 -1.25
CA PRO A 94 -8.51 5.11 -0.13
C PRO A 94 -7.59 6.27 -0.54
N THR A 95 -6.69 6.05 -1.51
CA THR A 95 -5.77 7.07 -2.02
C THR A 95 -6.54 8.23 -2.66
N ILE A 96 -7.48 7.93 -3.55
CA ILE A 96 -8.34 8.94 -4.20
C ILE A 96 -9.14 9.73 -3.15
N ASN A 97 -9.83 9.01 -2.25
CA ASN A 97 -10.68 9.64 -1.24
C ASN A 97 -9.87 10.52 -0.27
N GLY A 98 -8.71 10.04 0.18
CA GLY A 98 -7.79 10.81 1.03
C GLY A 98 -7.24 12.04 0.32
N TYR A 99 -6.84 11.90 -0.96
CA TYR A 99 -6.35 13.03 -1.75
C TYR A 99 -7.40 14.13 -1.88
N ILE A 100 -8.64 13.77 -2.24
CA ILE A 100 -9.75 14.72 -2.34
C ILE A 100 -10.05 15.38 -0.99
N LYS A 101 -10.13 14.61 0.10
CA LYS A 101 -10.38 15.14 1.45
C LYS A 101 -9.31 16.12 1.92
N SER A 102 -8.05 15.87 1.57
CA SER A 102 -6.93 16.76 1.90
C SER A 102 -6.73 17.88 0.90
N LYS A 103 -7.59 17.99 -0.13
CA LYS A 103 -7.42 18.93 -1.26
C LYS A 103 -6.04 18.83 -1.90
N GLY A 104 -5.49 17.61 -1.96
CA GLY A 104 -4.18 17.33 -2.51
C GLY A 104 -2.98 17.77 -1.63
N GLU A 105 -3.19 18.19 -0.38
CA GLU A 105 -2.12 18.79 0.41
C GLU A 105 -1.27 17.78 1.20
N LYS A 106 -1.80 16.58 1.49
CA LYS A 106 -1.15 15.66 2.45
C LYS A 106 -0.14 14.71 1.84
N PHE A 107 -0.43 14.11 0.71
CA PHE A 107 0.43 13.09 0.11
C PHE A 107 0.32 13.07 -1.42
N VAL A 108 1.23 12.35 -2.06
CA VAL A 108 1.25 12.07 -3.51
C VAL A 108 1.59 10.62 -3.76
N ILE A 109 1.21 10.11 -4.93
CA ILE A 109 1.63 8.82 -5.47
C ILE A 109 3.00 9.00 -6.12
N VAL A 110 3.99 8.21 -5.70
CA VAL A 110 5.35 8.27 -6.24
C VAL A 110 5.71 7.06 -7.11
N ALA A 111 4.98 5.94 -6.95
CA ALA A 111 5.13 4.73 -7.77
C ALA A 111 3.89 3.84 -7.66
N GLY A 112 3.75 2.88 -8.59
CA GLY A 112 2.93 1.68 -8.43
C GLY A 112 3.64 0.65 -7.54
N SER A 113 2.93 -0.45 -7.25
CA SER A 113 3.49 -1.62 -6.58
C SER A 113 2.90 -2.92 -7.12
N ALA A 114 1.59 -2.98 -7.31
CA ALA A 114 0.91 -4.17 -7.80
C ALA A 114 -0.23 -3.86 -8.75
N SER A 115 -0.45 -4.76 -9.71
CA SER A 115 -1.62 -4.86 -10.57
C SER A 115 -2.27 -6.24 -10.42
N GLY A 116 -3.59 -6.34 -10.55
CA GLY A 116 -4.30 -7.61 -10.39
C GLY A 116 -4.42 -8.08 -8.94
N GLY A 117 -4.70 -9.36 -8.76
CA GLY A 117 -4.77 -9.99 -7.44
C GLY A 117 -5.97 -9.59 -6.59
N ALA A 118 -7.05 -9.10 -7.18
CA ALA A 118 -8.32 -8.85 -6.52
C ALA A 118 -9.47 -9.55 -7.25
N GLY A 119 -10.57 -9.84 -6.54
CA GLY A 119 -11.73 -10.49 -7.13
C GLY A 119 -12.80 -10.87 -6.13
N LEU A 120 -13.89 -11.43 -6.66
CA LEU A 120 -15.03 -11.91 -5.93
C LEU A 120 -15.00 -13.45 -5.88
N VAL A 121 -14.97 -13.99 -4.68
CA VAL A 121 -15.19 -15.42 -4.40
C VAL A 121 -16.58 -15.60 -3.81
N VAL A 122 -17.34 -16.54 -4.32
CA VAL A 122 -18.63 -16.93 -3.76
C VAL A 122 -18.54 -18.32 -3.10
N ARG A 123 -19.32 -18.52 -2.04
CA ARG A 123 -19.35 -19.78 -1.33
C ARG A 123 -20.08 -20.84 -2.15
N LYS A 124 -19.44 -22.01 -2.33
CA LYS A 124 -20.11 -23.14 -2.95
C LYS A 124 -21.39 -23.49 -2.17
N GLY A 125 -22.49 -23.63 -2.89
CA GLY A 125 -23.81 -23.87 -2.29
C GLY A 125 -24.48 -22.62 -1.69
N SER A 126 -23.97 -21.39 -1.96
CA SER A 126 -24.69 -20.15 -1.63
C SER A 126 -25.91 -19.90 -2.53
N GLY A 127 -26.00 -20.60 -3.66
CA GLY A 127 -27.00 -20.34 -4.69
C GLY A 127 -26.64 -19.21 -5.64
N ILE A 128 -25.40 -18.69 -5.58
CA ILE A 128 -24.87 -17.71 -6.56
C ILE A 128 -24.18 -18.53 -7.66
N LEU A 129 -24.79 -18.57 -8.83
CA LEU A 129 -24.31 -19.25 -10.03
C LEU A 129 -24.04 -18.27 -11.18
N GLY A 130 -24.69 -17.12 -11.16
CA GLY A 130 -24.59 -16.08 -12.18
C GLY A 130 -24.93 -14.69 -11.66
N ASP A 131 -24.88 -13.73 -12.57
CA ASP A 131 -25.03 -12.30 -12.27
C ASP A 131 -26.38 -11.92 -11.65
N ASN A 132 -27.41 -12.74 -11.80
CA ASN A 132 -28.76 -12.47 -11.29
C ASN A 132 -29.05 -13.03 -9.89
N ASP A 133 -28.07 -13.69 -9.26
CA ASP A 133 -28.28 -14.47 -8.02
C ASP A 133 -27.90 -13.73 -6.73
N PHE A 134 -27.61 -12.42 -6.82
CA PHE A 134 -27.16 -11.67 -5.64
C PHE A 134 -28.29 -11.09 -4.77
N HIS A 135 -29.56 -11.28 -5.14
CA HIS A 135 -30.69 -10.89 -4.29
C HIS A 135 -30.68 -11.64 -2.96
N ASN A 136 -30.87 -10.91 -1.85
CA ASN A 136 -30.84 -11.44 -0.48
C ASN A 136 -29.50 -12.11 -0.08
N ARG A 137 -28.39 -11.73 -0.75
CA ARG A 137 -27.05 -12.23 -0.42
C ARG A 137 -26.26 -11.21 0.39
N THR A 138 -25.24 -11.72 1.06
CA THR A 138 -24.28 -10.91 1.84
C THR A 138 -22.89 -11.11 1.27
N ILE A 139 -22.30 -10.02 0.77
CA ILE A 139 -20.95 -9.97 0.24
C ILE A 139 -20.09 -9.16 1.20
N ALA A 140 -18.96 -9.71 1.63
CA ALA A 140 -18.01 -9.00 2.49
C ALA A 140 -16.93 -8.28 1.67
N THR A 141 -16.46 -7.14 2.19
CA THR A 141 -15.30 -6.39 1.70
C THR A 141 -14.39 -6.04 2.87
N PRO A 142 -13.07 -5.79 2.69
CA PRO A 142 -12.14 -5.64 3.82
C PRO A 142 -12.44 -4.48 4.77
N GLN A 143 -12.89 -3.36 4.24
CA GLN A 143 -13.27 -2.16 5.02
C GLN A 143 -14.13 -1.24 4.15
N LEU A 144 -15.09 -0.55 4.77
CA LEU A 144 -15.89 0.45 4.08
C LEU A 144 -14.99 1.52 3.43
N GLY A 145 -15.19 1.73 2.14
CA GLY A 145 -14.44 2.71 1.34
C GLY A 145 -13.03 2.28 0.97
N ASN A 146 -12.64 1.01 1.18
CA ASN A 146 -11.45 0.49 0.54
C ASN A 146 -11.71 0.20 -0.96
N SER A 147 -10.65 -0.13 -1.72
CA SER A 147 -10.76 -0.34 -3.16
C SER A 147 -11.76 -1.44 -3.52
N GLN A 148 -11.77 -2.56 -2.79
CA GLN A 148 -12.65 -3.70 -3.02
C GLN A 148 -14.11 -3.38 -2.65
N ASP A 149 -14.35 -2.55 -1.64
CA ASP A 149 -15.70 -2.10 -1.28
C ASP A 149 -16.29 -1.21 -2.38
N ILE A 150 -15.48 -0.28 -2.90
CA ILE A 150 -15.88 0.57 -4.02
C ILE A 150 -16.14 -0.28 -5.27
N ALA A 151 -15.22 -1.18 -5.63
CA ALA A 151 -15.35 -2.05 -6.80
C ALA A 151 -16.61 -2.93 -6.73
N ALA A 152 -16.88 -3.55 -5.57
CA ALA A 152 -18.09 -4.34 -5.36
C ALA A 152 -19.36 -3.51 -5.52
N ARG A 153 -19.42 -2.33 -4.89
CA ARG A 153 -20.58 -1.42 -4.99
C ARG A 153 -20.80 -0.91 -6.40
N VAL A 154 -19.73 -0.60 -7.14
CA VAL A 154 -19.79 -0.20 -8.55
C VAL A 154 -20.35 -1.33 -9.40
N LEU A 155 -19.79 -2.53 -9.31
CA LEU A 155 -20.27 -3.68 -10.09
C LEU A 155 -21.76 -3.97 -9.83
N PHE A 156 -22.15 -4.02 -8.56
CA PHE A 156 -23.54 -4.32 -8.22
C PHE A 156 -24.50 -3.21 -8.66
N ALA A 157 -24.11 -1.95 -8.56
CA ALA A 157 -24.91 -0.84 -9.09
C ALA A 157 -25.07 -0.90 -10.63
N GLU A 158 -23.99 -1.20 -11.36
CA GLU A 158 -24.00 -1.38 -12.82
C GLU A 158 -24.86 -2.57 -13.26
N LYS A 159 -24.94 -3.63 -12.43
CA LYS A 159 -25.83 -4.78 -12.64
C LYS A 159 -27.28 -4.54 -12.15
N GLY A 160 -27.62 -3.31 -11.72
CA GLY A 160 -28.96 -2.94 -11.30
C GLY A 160 -29.34 -3.35 -9.86
N TYR A 161 -28.41 -3.84 -9.06
CA TYR A 161 -28.67 -4.14 -7.66
C TYR A 161 -28.74 -2.86 -6.81
N ARG A 162 -29.74 -2.82 -5.92
CA ARG A 162 -29.78 -1.85 -4.82
C ARG A 162 -29.34 -2.50 -3.53
N LEU A 163 -28.49 -1.82 -2.79
CA LEU A 163 -28.01 -2.31 -1.50
C LEU A 163 -29.10 -2.17 -0.44
N ARG A 164 -29.01 -2.98 0.62
CA ARG A 164 -30.01 -3.00 1.70
C ARG A 164 -30.17 -1.63 2.36
N GLU A 165 -29.07 -0.90 2.58
CA GLU A 165 -29.09 0.47 3.08
C GLU A 165 -29.77 1.48 2.12
N GLN A 166 -30.00 1.10 0.88
CA GLN A 166 -30.70 1.87 -0.15
C GLN A 166 -32.11 1.32 -0.43
N GLY A 167 -32.61 0.43 0.44
CA GLY A 167 -33.93 -0.21 0.28
C GLY A 167 -33.96 -1.39 -0.70
N GLY A 168 -32.80 -1.95 -1.04
CA GLY A 168 -32.67 -3.16 -1.85
C GLY A 168 -32.55 -4.43 -1.00
N SER A 169 -32.06 -5.52 -1.62
CA SER A 169 -31.96 -6.82 -0.96
C SER A 169 -30.52 -7.33 -0.79
N LEU A 170 -29.54 -6.79 -1.51
CA LEU A 170 -28.12 -7.15 -1.42
C LEU A 170 -27.46 -6.42 -0.25
N SER A 171 -26.70 -7.15 0.55
CA SER A 171 -25.85 -6.56 1.60
C SER A 171 -24.38 -6.57 1.18
N VAL A 172 -23.70 -5.41 1.25
CA VAL A 172 -22.23 -5.30 1.18
C VAL A 172 -21.75 -4.85 2.54
N ILE A 173 -20.99 -5.70 3.23
CA ILE A 173 -20.56 -5.48 4.61
C ILE A 173 -19.06 -5.43 4.75
N ALA A 174 -18.55 -4.59 5.67
CA ALA A 174 -17.14 -4.50 5.96
C ALA A 174 -16.72 -5.54 7.00
N LEU A 175 -15.78 -6.41 6.64
CA LEU A 175 -15.15 -7.41 7.50
C LEU A 175 -13.66 -7.49 7.19
N SER A 176 -12.81 -7.52 8.20
CA SER A 176 -11.38 -7.75 7.98
C SER A 176 -11.14 -9.06 7.22
N ASN A 177 -10.05 -9.15 6.46
CA ASN A 177 -9.78 -10.35 5.65
C ASN A 177 -9.78 -11.66 6.47
N PRO A 178 -9.18 -11.75 7.69
CA PRO A 178 -9.29 -12.94 8.53
C PRO A 178 -10.73 -13.25 8.94
N ASP A 179 -11.53 -12.21 9.22
CA ASP A 179 -12.95 -12.39 9.58
C ASP A 179 -13.77 -12.85 8.38
N GLN A 180 -13.47 -12.36 7.17
CA GLN A 180 -14.10 -12.85 5.94
C GLN A 180 -13.93 -14.36 5.82
N LEU A 181 -12.72 -14.91 5.97
CA LEU A 181 -12.45 -16.33 5.89
C LEU A 181 -13.23 -17.11 6.97
N THR A 182 -13.27 -16.57 8.19
CA THR A 182 -13.99 -17.18 9.32
C THR A 182 -15.50 -17.22 9.08
N MET A 183 -16.10 -16.09 8.68
CA MET A 183 -17.54 -15.99 8.44
C MET A 183 -17.98 -16.78 7.19
N PHE A 184 -17.11 -16.84 6.18
CA PHE A 184 -17.34 -17.62 4.98
C PHE A 184 -17.41 -19.12 5.29
N ARG A 185 -16.47 -19.65 6.10
CA ARG A 185 -16.50 -21.04 6.59
C ARG A 185 -17.74 -21.35 7.44
N LYS A 186 -18.17 -20.40 8.26
CA LYS A 186 -19.39 -20.50 9.08
C LYS A 186 -20.68 -20.32 8.28
N LYS A 187 -20.60 -20.08 6.97
CA LYS A 187 -21.74 -19.84 6.08
C LYS A 187 -22.57 -18.61 6.47
N GLN A 188 -21.92 -17.61 7.09
CA GLN A 188 -22.56 -16.36 7.53
C GLN A 188 -22.47 -15.24 6.47
N ILE A 189 -21.63 -15.43 5.44
CA ILE A 189 -21.58 -14.61 4.23
C ILE A 189 -21.63 -15.51 3.01
N ASP A 190 -22.15 -14.97 1.89
CA ASP A 190 -22.32 -15.72 0.64
C ASP A 190 -21.14 -15.54 -0.31
N GLY A 191 -20.43 -14.42 -0.18
CA GLY A 191 -19.23 -14.14 -0.96
C GLY A 191 -18.35 -13.10 -0.27
N ALA A 192 -17.16 -12.92 -0.85
CA ALA A 192 -16.23 -11.89 -0.42
C ALA A 192 -15.48 -11.32 -1.62
N TRP A 193 -15.43 -9.99 -1.72
CA TRP A 193 -14.54 -9.30 -2.65
C TRP A 193 -13.28 -8.90 -1.89
N THR A 194 -12.15 -9.49 -2.25
CA THR A 194 -10.92 -9.36 -1.50
C THR A 194 -9.69 -9.38 -2.41
N VAL A 195 -8.51 -9.38 -1.81
CA VAL A 195 -7.21 -9.42 -2.49
C VAL A 195 -6.42 -10.67 -2.12
N GLU A 196 -5.36 -10.96 -2.91
CA GLU A 196 -4.45 -12.05 -2.59
C GLU A 196 -3.60 -11.76 -1.33
N PRO A 197 -3.38 -12.77 -0.46
CA PRO A 197 -3.65 -14.20 -0.65
C PRO A 197 -5.05 -14.63 -0.19
N TRP A 198 -5.89 -13.73 0.29
CA TRP A 198 -7.20 -14.04 0.86
C TRP A 198 -8.18 -14.61 -0.18
N LEU A 199 -8.05 -14.15 -1.44
CA LEU A 199 -8.81 -14.69 -2.55
C LEU A 199 -8.55 -16.20 -2.70
N ALA A 200 -7.27 -16.58 -2.80
CA ALA A 200 -6.86 -17.98 -2.88
C ALA A 200 -7.21 -18.79 -1.61
N LEU A 201 -7.08 -18.18 -0.41
CA LEU A 201 -7.50 -18.84 0.85
C LEU A 201 -8.99 -19.16 0.88
N LEU A 202 -9.85 -18.26 0.42
CA LEU A 202 -11.29 -18.51 0.33
C LEU A 202 -11.60 -19.63 -0.66
N GLU A 203 -10.89 -19.74 -1.77
CA GLU A 203 -11.06 -20.85 -2.72
C GLU A 203 -10.58 -22.19 -2.14
N VAL A 204 -9.32 -22.23 -1.66
CA VAL A 204 -8.63 -23.47 -1.28
C VAL A 204 -9.09 -23.97 0.09
N GLU A 205 -9.29 -23.07 1.02
CA GLU A 205 -9.57 -23.40 2.42
C GLU A 205 -10.97 -23.01 2.89
N GLY A 206 -11.59 -22.04 2.22
CA GLY A 206 -12.93 -21.55 2.56
C GLY A 206 -14.08 -22.37 1.95
N GLY A 207 -13.81 -23.20 0.95
CA GLY A 207 -14.86 -23.88 0.17
C GLY A 207 -15.55 -22.95 -0.82
N GLY A 208 -14.84 -21.92 -1.29
CA GLY A 208 -15.30 -20.96 -2.28
C GLY A 208 -15.07 -21.39 -3.72
N ALA A 209 -15.65 -20.64 -4.63
CA ALA A 209 -15.35 -20.66 -6.05
C ALA A 209 -15.11 -19.22 -6.51
N LEU A 210 -14.07 -19.01 -7.32
CA LEU A 210 -13.84 -17.72 -7.94
C LEU A 210 -15.03 -17.41 -8.85
N PHE A 211 -15.71 -16.31 -8.58
CA PHE A 211 -16.81 -15.82 -9.41
C PHE A 211 -16.29 -14.84 -10.46
N LEU A 212 -15.38 -13.95 -10.06
CA LEU A 212 -14.85 -12.90 -10.92
C LEU A 212 -13.42 -12.51 -10.49
N GLU A 213 -12.47 -12.50 -11.41
CA GLU A 213 -11.22 -11.75 -11.23
C GLU A 213 -11.44 -10.29 -11.63
N GLU A 214 -11.12 -9.35 -10.75
CA GLU A 214 -11.36 -7.91 -10.97
C GLU A 214 -10.71 -7.40 -12.26
N LYS A 215 -9.57 -7.99 -12.67
CA LYS A 215 -8.90 -7.63 -13.93
C LYS A 215 -9.80 -7.75 -15.17
N SER A 216 -10.82 -8.65 -15.16
CA SER A 216 -11.75 -8.79 -16.28
C SER A 216 -12.68 -7.59 -16.48
N LEU A 217 -12.74 -6.67 -15.50
CA LEU A 217 -13.52 -5.43 -15.56
C LEU A 217 -12.72 -4.26 -16.14
N TRP A 218 -11.42 -4.47 -16.41
CA TRP A 218 -10.49 -3.41 -16.80
C TRP A 218 -9.99 -3.61 -18.24
N PRO A 219 -9.75 -2.51 -18.98
CA PRO A 219 -9.14 -2.60 -20.31
C PRO A 219 -7.81 -3.36 -20.26
N ASP A 220 -7.64 -4.32 -21.15
CA ASP A 220 -6.46 -5.19 -21.23
C ASP A 220 -6.10 -5.91 -19.90
N GLY A 221 -7.04 -5.98 -18.95
CA GLY A 221 -6.84 -6.53 -17.63
C GLY A 221 -5.93 -5.70 -16.72
N LYS A 222 -5.60 -4.47 -17.10
CA LYS A 222 -4.61 -3.62 -16.42
C LYS A 222 -5.26 -2.58 -15.52
N TYR A 223 -4.97 -2.65 -14.25
CA TYR A 223 -5.37 -1.67 -13.23
C TYR A 223 -4.43 -1.75 -12.04
N VAL A 224 -4.28 -0.64 -11.34
CA VAL A 224 -3.44 -0.63 -10.14
C VAL A 224 -4.21 -1.16 -8.94
N THR A 225 -3.58 -2.06 -8.20
CA THR A 225 -4.13 -2.57 -6.93
C THR A 225 -3.46 -1.92 -5.74
N THR A 226 -2.19 -1.55 -5.86
CA THR A 226 -1.41 -0.92 -4.80
C THR A 226 -0.46 0.13 -5.36
N HIS A 227 -0.46 1.31 -4.72
CA HIS A 227 0.49 2.41 -4.95
C HIS A 227 1.44 2.55 -3.76
N LEU A 228 2.62 3.13 -3.99
CA LEU A 228 3.43 3.76 -2.96
C LEU A 228 3.06 5.24 -2.90
N VAL A 229 2.53 5.68 -1.76
CA VAL A 229 2.20 7.08 -1.48
C VAL A 229 3.16 7.64 -0.43
N VAL A 230 3.50 8.92 -0.55
CA VAL A 230 4.44 9.60 0.35
C VAL A 230 3.84 10.93 0.81
N ASN A 231 3.99 11.22 2.10
CA ASN A 231 3.61 12.51 2.68
C ASN A 231 4.39 13.64 2.00
N LYS A 232 3.72 14.69 1.55
CA LYS A 232 4.33 15.81 0.80
C LYS A 232 5.40 16.55 1.60
N VAL A 233 5.16 16.77 2.88
CA VAL A 233 6.14 17.43 3.76
C VAL A 233 7.37 16.56 3.94
N TYR A 234 7.18 15.24 4.14
CA TYR A 234 8.30 14.31 4.22
C TYR A 234 9.11 14.29 2.92
N LEU A 235 8.44 14.18 1.77
CA LEU A 235 9.07 14.21 0.44
C LEU A 235 9.92 15.47 0.23
N SER A 236 9.38 16.65 0.59
CA SER A 236 10.09 17.93 0.39
C SER A 236 11.38 18.04 1.21
N HIS A 237 11.44 17.41 2.39
CA HIS A 237 12.60 17.47 3.28
C HIS A 237 13.54 16.26 3.16
N ASN A 238 13.10 15.18 2.53
CA ASN A 238 13.84 13.91 2.48
C ASN A 238 13.87 13.31 1.06
N ARG A 239 14.08 14.17 0.06
CA ARG A 239 14.03 13.79 -1.36
C ARG A 239 14.90 12.58 -1.70
N GLU A 240 16.14 12.54 -1.17
CA GLU A 240 17.08 11.45 -1.42
C GLU A 240 16.63 10.13 -0.78
N ILE A 241 16.06 10.18 0.42
CA ILE A 241 15.50 8.99 1.07
C ILE A 241 14.35 8.42 0.22
N VAL A 242 13.46 9.29 -0.27
CA VAL A 242 12.34 8.86 -1.11
C VAL A 242 12.83 8.33 -2.45
N LYS A 243 13.83 8.96 -3.09
CA LYS A 243 14.46 8.45 -4.31
C LYS A 243 15.05 7.06 -4.10
N ASN A 244 15.79 6.86 -3.00
CA ASN A 244 16.37 5.57 -2.64
C ASN A 244 15.29 4.52 -2.32
N LEU A 245 14.18 4.90 -1.69
CA LEU A 245 13.03 4.01 -1.48
C LEU A 245 12.42 3.55 -2.80
N ILE A 246 12.25 4.47 -3.76
CA ILE A 246 11.75 4.16 -5.10
C ILE A 246 12.74 3.26 -5.84
N ALA A 247 14.05 3.54 -5.75
CA ALA A 247 15.08 2.70 -6.36
C ALA A 247 15.05 1.28 -5.79
N ALA A 248 14.94 1.15 -4.47
CA ALA A 248 14.78 -0.14 -3.81
C ALA A 248 13.50 -0.87 -4.23
N LEU A 249 12.38 -0.15 -4.38
CA LEU A 249 11.13 -0.72 -4.89
C LEU A 249 11.31 -1.30 -6.30
N VAL A 250 11.97 -0.57 -7.20
CA VAL A 250 12.25 -1.04 -8.57
C VAL A 250 13.15 -2.27 -8.52
N GLU A 251 14.25 -2.25 -7.77
CA GLU A 251 15.20 -3.37 -7.65
C GLU A 251 14.53 -4.64 -7.09
N VAL A 252 13.78 -4.51 -6.02
CA VAL A 252 13.01 -5.63 -5.43
C VAL A 252 11.96 -6.16 -6.40
N THR A 253 11.32 -5.28 -7.18
CA THR A 253 10.35 -5.71 -8.20
C THR A 253 11.03 -6.51 -9.31
N GLU A 254 12.20 -6.06 -9.80
CA GLU A 254 13.00 -6.81 -10.79
C GLU A 254 13.42 -8.19 -10.24
N GLU A 255 13.93 -8.22 -9.01
CA GLU A 255 14.37 -9.46 -8.35
C GLU A 255 13.21 -10.45 -8.18
N MET A 256 12.08 -10.00 -7.68
CA MET A 256 10.89 -10.84 -7.50
C MET A 256 10.33 -11.38 -8.82
N ASN A 257 10.34 -10.56 -9.87
CA ASN A 257 9.87 -10.96 -11.20
C ASN A 257 10.84 -11.94 -11.88
N SER A 258 12.17 -11.81 -11.66
CA SER A 258 13.17 -12.70 -12.19
C SER A 258 13.18 -14.09 -11.53
N ASN A 259 12.81 -14.15 -10.23
CA ASN A 259 12.77 -15.38 -9.44
C ASN A 259 11.47 -15.47 -8.63
N LYS A 260 10.34 -15.65 -9.31
CA LYS A 260 9.01 -15.74 -8.67
C LYS A 260 8.92 -16.86 -7.63
N MET A 261 9.61 -17.99 -7.85
CA MET A 261 9.60 -19.11 -6.91
C MET A 261 10.35 -18.77 -5.61
N GLY A 262 11.54 -18.20 -5.71
CA GLY A 262 12.29 -17.72 -4.55
C GLY A 262 11.54 -16.63 -3.80
N ALA A 263 10.94 -15.68 -4.52
CA ALA A 263 10.10 -14.65 -3.93
C ALA A 263 8.91 -15.24 -3.17
N ALA A 264 8.23 -16.24 -3.72
CA ALA A 264 7.10 -16.90 -3.05
C ALA A 264 7.48 -17.53 -1.71
N ILE A 265 8.68 -18.12 -1.60
CA ILE A 265 9.20 -18.69 -0.34
C ILE A 265 9.42 -17.59 0.70
N ILE A 266 10.13 -16.51 0.31
CA ILE A 266 10.41 -15.37 1.20
C ILE A 266 9.12 -14.71 1.67
N LEU A 267 8.18 -14.48 0.76
CA LEU A 267 6.86 -13.89 1.08
C LEU A 267 6.05 -14.77 2.02
N ASN A 268 6.04 -16.09 1.81
CA ASN A 268 5.31 -17.02 2.67
C ASN A 268 5.91 -17.07 4.10
N ASP A 269 7.23 -17.05 4.20
CA ASP A 269 7.92 -17.01 5.50
C ASP A 269 7.66 -15.68 6.23
N GLN A 270 7.63 -14.55 5.51
CA GLN A 270 7.29 -13.25 6.10
C GLN A 270 5.81 -13.20 6.52
N LEU A 271 4.89 -13.67 5.69
CA LEU A 271 3.47 -13.76 6.05
C LEU A 271 3.25 -14.66 7.26
N LYS A 272 3.98 -15.78 7.38
CA LYS A 272 3.94 -16.62 8.58
C LYS A 272 4.33 -15.87 9.84
N LYS A 273 5.37 -15.02 9.78
CA LYS A 273 5.80 -14.20 10.93
C LYS A 273 4.71 -13.21 11.35
N GLU A 274 3.94 -12.68 10.40
CA GLU A 274 2.93 -11.64 10.65
C GLU A 274 1.56 -12.21 11.02
N THR A 275 1.17 -13.35 10.44
CA THR A 275 -0.15 -13.95 10.61
C THR A 275 -0.15 -15.18 11.52
N GLY A 276 1.02 -15.67 11.93
CA GLY A 276 1.21 -16.86 12.77
C GLY A 276 1.13 -18.18 12.01
N LYS A 277 0.75 -18.20 10.72
CA LYS A 277 0.61 -19.43 9.92
C LYS A 277 1.17 -19.24 8.51
N PRO A 278 1.92 -20.24 7.98
CA PRO A 278 2.31 -20.23 6.58
C PRO A 278 1.10 -20.53 5.69
N LEU A 279 1.12 -20.01 4.48
CA LEU A 279 0.18 -20.37 3.44
C LEU A 279 0.55 -21.76 2.88
N LYS A 280 -0.45 -22.55 2.49
CA LYS A 280 -0.22 -23.77 1.71
C LYS A 280 0.38 -23.45 0.35
N SER A 281 1.18 -24.37 -0.20
CA SER A 281 1.83 -24.16 -1.51
C SER A 281 0.83 -23.80 -2.62
N GLU A 282 -0.35 -24.42 -2.64
CA GLU A 282 -1.40 -24.11 -3.61
C GLU A 282 -1.90 -22.66 -3.46
N VAL A 283 -2.05 -22.18 -2.23
CA VAL A 283 -2.54 -20.81 -1.95
C VAL A 283 -1.52 -19.78 -2.44
N ILE A 284 -0.26 -19.94 -2.04
CA ILE A 284 0.78 -18.97 -2.44
C ILE A 284 1.00 -18.98 -3.97
N GLN A 285 0.96 -20.15 -4.62
CA GLN A 285 1.09 -20.25 -6.06
C GLN A 285 -0.06 -19.54 -6.80
N LYS A 286 -1.33 -19.77 -6.37
CA LYS A 286 -2.48 -19.05 -6.93
C LYS A 286 -2.33 -17.55 -6.77
N ALA A 287 -1.95 -17.09 -5.58
CA ALA A 287 -1.77 -15.68 -5.28
C ALA A 287 -0.68 -15.03 -6.16
N MET A 288 0.48 -15.67 -6.26
CA MET A 288 1.60 -15.19 -7.09
C MET A 288 1.27 -15.14 -8.59
N ASN A 289 0.38 -16.01 -9.07
CA ASN A 289 -0.03 -16.04 -10.48
C ASN A 289 -1.05 -14.95 -10.83
N ARG A 290 -1.78 -14.42 -9.85
CA ARG A 290 -2.81 -13.39 -10.06
C ARG A 290 -2.31 -11.97 -9.85
N VAL A 291 -1.15 -11.79 -9.20
CA VAL A 291 -0.56 -10.48 -8.95
C VAL A 291 0.59 -10.24 -9.93
N GLU A 292 0.57 -9.10 -10.55
CA GLU A 292 1.69 -8.55 -11.33
C GLU A 292 2.43 -7.53 -10.46
N PHE A 293 3.70 -7.77 -10.17
CA PHE A 293 4.54 -6.83 -9.44
C PHE A 293 5.11 -5.81 -10.41
N THR A 294 4.85 -4.54 -10.13
CA THR A 294 5.20 -3.43 -11.03
C THR A 294 5.53 -2.18 -10.23
N TRP A 295 6.25 -1.25 -10.83
CA TRP A 295 6.41 0.13 -10.35
C TRP A 295 5.51 1.11 -11.12
N ASP A 296 4.87 0.67 -12.19
CA ASP A 296 3.94 1.48 -12.96
C ASP A 296 2.65 1.71 -12.15
N PRO A 297 2.29 2.96 -11.86
CA PRO A 297 1.04 3.28 -11.16
C PRO A 297 -0.21 3.13 -12.03
N ILE A 298 -0.08 2.77 -13.30
CA ILE A 298 -1.18 2.57 -14.27
C ILE A 298 -2.18 3.75 -14.22
N CYS A 299 -1.67 4.96 -14.47
CA CYS A 299 -2.40 6.22 -14.28
C CYS A 299 -3.83 6.24 -14.84
N PRO A 300 -4.14 5.66 -16.02
CA PRO A 300 -5.51 5.64 -16.54
C PRO A 300 -6.50 4.91 -15.62
N SER A 301 -6.06 3.85 -14.91
CA SER A 301 -6.94 3.08 -14.03
C SER A 301 -7.39 3.86 -12.80
N LEU A 302 -6.55 4.76 -12.28
CA LEU A 302 -6.92 5.61 -11.13
C LEU A 302 -8.05 6.57 -11.49
N LYS A 303 -7.98 7.20 -12.66
CA LYS A 303 -9.04 8.11 -13.15
C LYS A 303 -10.36 7.36 -13.31
N GLN A 304 -10.33 6.16 -13.90
CA GLN A 304 -11.51 5.31 -14.04
C GLN A 304 -12.10 4.91 -12.68
N SER A 305 -11.25 4.56 -11.70
CA SER A 305 -11.67 4.27 -10.33
C SER A 305 -12.35 5.46 -9.66
N ALA A 306 -11.82 6.67 -9.85
CA ALA A 306 -12.37 7.89 -9.27
C ALA A 306 -13.75 8.23 -9.87
N GLU A 307 -13.90 8.12 -11.19
CA GLU A 307 -15.18 8.33 -11.88
C GLU A 307 -16.22 7.26 -11.49
N ALA A 308 -15.81 5.99 -11.36
CA ALA A 308 -16.68 4.92 -10.90
C ALA A 308 -17.20 5.17 -9.47
N ALA A 309 -16.32 5.58 -8.55
CA ALA A 309 -16.68 5.96 -7.19
C ALA A 309 -17.66 7.17 -7.16
N ARG A 310 -17.51 8.12 -8.10
CA ARG A 310 -18.44 9.24 -8.25
C ARG A 310 -19.82 8.78 -8.73
N ARG A 311 -19.88 7.91 -9.74
CA ARG A 311 -21.15 7.40 -10.28
C ARG A 311 -22.03 6.73 -9.22
N ILE A 312 -21.43 6.04 -8.26
CA ILE A 312 -22.17 5.42 -7.14
C ILE A 312 -22.41 6.36 -5.96
N GLY A 313 -21.99 7.64 -6.06
CA GLY A 313 -22.18 8.64 -5.00
C GLY A 313 -21.22 8.53 -3.82
N PHE A 314 -20.19 7.68 -3.91
CA PHE A 314 -19.14 7.60 -2.89
C PHE A 314 -18.27 8.87 -2.86
N ILE A 315 -17.97 9.42 -4.04
CA ILE A 315 -17.42 10.76 -4.23
C ILE A 315 -18.55 11.67 -4.69
N LYS A 316 -18.82 12.75 -3.96
CA LYS A 316 -19.99 13.63 -4.19
C LYS A 316 -19.79 14.64 -5.31
N THR A 317 -18.57 15.03 -5.61
CA THR A 317 -18.17 16.03 -6.60
C THR A 317 -17.35 15.42 -7.72
N ALA A 318 -17.08 16.17 -8.79
CA ALA A 318 -16.08 15.73 -9.78
C ALA A 318 -14.75 15.42 -9.08
N PRO A 319 -14.08 14.29 -9.40
CA PRO A 319 -12.87 13.90 -8.70
C PRO A 319 -11.72 14.87 -9.00
N ALA A 320 -11.38 15.72 -8.02
CA ALA A 320 -10.24 16.62 -8.11
C ALA A 320 -8.98 15.83 -7.73
N ILE A 321 -8.42 15.09 -8.69
CA ILE A 321 -7.20 14.27 -8.53
C ILE A 321 -6.01 14.81 -9.33
N ASP A 322 -6.12 16.00 -9.90
CA ASP A 322 -5.01 16.65 -10.58
C ASP A 322 -3.82 16.84 -9.61
N GLY A 323 -2.62 16.51 -10.08
CA GLY A 323 -1.42 16.56 -9.24
C GLY A 323 -1.30 15.48 -8.16
N ILE A 324 -2.12 14.41 -8.22
CA ILE A 324 -2.02 13.26 -7.30
C ILE A 324 -0.71 12.48 -7.50
N TYR A 325 -0.13 12.55 -8.70
CA TYR A 325 1.12 11.91 -9.03
C TYR A 325 2.32 12.85 -8.85
N ALA A 326 3.45 12.30 -8.42
CA ALA A 326 4.76 12.94 -8.37
C ALA A 326 5.82 11.93 -8.86
N LEU A 327 5.75 11.59 -10.16
CA LEU A 327 6.55 10.52 -10.77
C LEU A 327 7.97 10.96 -11.18
N GLY A 328 8.36 12.20 -10.95
CA GLY A 328 9.68 12.71 -11.32
C GLY A 328 10.83 11.87 -10.78
N LEU A 329 10.77 11.47 -9.48
CA LEU A 329 11.79 10.63 -8.86
C LEU A 329 11.79 9.19 -9.42
N LEU A 330 10.62 8.63 -9.70
CA LEU A 330 10.52 7.33 -10.35
C LEU A 330 11.18 7.38 -11.74
N ASN A 331 10.87 8.40 -12.53
CA ASN A 331 11.44 8.55 -13.86
C ASN A 331 12.96 8.82 -13.84
N GLU A 332 13.48 9.52 -12.82
CA GLU A 332 14.93 9.63 -12.61
C GLU A 332 15.55 8.24 -12.38
N VAL A 333 14.99 7.44 -11.47
CA VAL A 333 15.46 6.08 -11.17
C VAL A 333 15.38 5.18 -12.40
N LEU A 334 14.26 5.20 -13.13
CA LEU A 334 14.08 4.39 -14.33
C LEU A 334 15.10 4.77 -15.42
N LYS A 335 15.36 6.07 -15.61
CA LYS A 335 16.38 6.55 -16.53
C LYS A 335 17.78 6.08 -16.14
N GLU A 336 18.15 6.17 -14.86
CA GLU A 336 19.44 5.68 -14.35
C GLU A 336 19.63 4.17 -14.59
N LYS A 337 18.53 3.42 -14.57
CA LYS A 337 18.52 1.97 -14.82
C LYS A 337 18.30 1.58 -16.29
N ASN A 338 18.21 2.53 -17.21
CA ASN A 338 17.86 2.33 -18.63
C ASN A 338 16.51 1.60 -18.83
N LEU A 339 15.55 1.86 -17.92
CA LEU A 339 14.19 1.33 -18.00
C LEU A 339 13.24 2.36 -18.64
N PRO A 340 12.14 1.92 -19.28
CA PRO A 340 11.13 2.82 -19.84
C PRO A 340 10.54 3.75 -18.76
N GLN A 341 10.49 5.04 -19.04
CA GLN A 341 9.88 6.04 -18.16
C GLN A 341 8.35 5.96 -18.20
N ILE A 342 7.71 6.27 -17.09
CA ILE A 342 6.27 6.33 -16.96
C ILE A 342 5.78 7.70 -17.41
N GLN A 343 4.80 7.71 -18.32
CA GLN A 343 4.10 8.92 -18.71
C GLN A 343 2.84 9.07 -17.86
N GLU A 344 2.68 10.22 -17.22
CA GLU A 344 1.39 10.60 -16.68
C GLU A 344 0.45 10.73 -17.88
N ALA A 345 -0.65 9.96 -17.89
CA ALA A 345 -1.66 10.15 -18.92
C ALA A 345 -2.13 11.60 -18.84
N THR A 346 -1.93 12.36 -19.92
CA THR A 346 -2.44 13.72 -20.05
C THR A 346 -3.95 13.71 -19.79
N PRO A 347 -4.49 14.66 -19.05
CA PRO A 347 -5.89 14.70 -18.62
C PRO A 347 -6.90 14.66 -19.78
#